data_559ce73495d1c3a4ecf569b0b02a6595
#
_entry.id   559ce73495d1c3a4ecf569b0b02a6595
#
_cell.length_a   1.000
_cell.length_b   1.000
_cell.length_c   1.000
_cell.angle_alpha   90.00
_cell.angle_beta   90.00
_cell.angle_gamma   90.00
#
_symmetry.space_group_name_H-M   'P 1'
#
loop_
_entity.id
_entity.type
_entity.pdbx_description
1 polymer ?
#
loop_
_entity_poly.entity_id
_entity_poly.type
_entity_poly.pdbx_seq_one_letter_code
_entity_poly.pdbx_strand_id
1 'polypeptide(L)'
;EMTNSDWSSDVCSSDLKHNRQNDTTNKIQSLSDSCKLLGKDPLSNYCSAIDTNVIHEQEYVIDTVAGDFYIYCRTEDNQNIVSTTHYKYADRSSVLTVSRNNGKLVSRLEIDKYDFDSLIPATEIDRYQLYNVHIRDYDDRRVVLSFGIYQPDTDIGYPVLLTIDSLGKLSAEIEHEIWEDDF
;
A
#
# COMPACT_ATOMS: atom_id res chain seq x y z
N GLU A 1 -18.86 -3.80 -52.72
CA GLU A 1 -19.95 -4.38 -51.90
C GLU A 1 -19.29 -5.08 -50.71
N MET A 2 -19.33 -4.46 -49.54
CA MET A 2 -18.91 -5.09 -48.31
C MET A 2 -20.10 -5.07 -47.35
N THR A 3 -20.52 -6.25 -46.94
CA THR A 3 -21.65 -6.48 -46.06
C THR A 3 -21.23 -6.23 -44.61
N ASN A 4 -22.01 -5.40 -43.93
CA ASN A 4 -22.03 -5.20 -42.46
C ASN A 4 -22.38 -6.50 -41.75
N SER A 5 -21.62 -6.90 -40.76
CA SER A 5 -22.01 -7.88 -39.77
C SER A 5 -22.19 -7.23 -38.43
N ASP A 6 -23.46 -7.14 -38.03
CA ASP A 6 -23.93 -6.73 -36.71
C ASP A 6 -23.41 -7.65 -35.62
N TRP A 7 -22.78 -7.09 -34.62
CA TRP A 7 -22.56 -7.73 -33.33
C TRP A 7 -23.54 -7.16 -32.32
N SER A 8 -24.63 -7.86 -32.09
CA SER A 8 -25.49 -7.60 -30.95
C SER A 8 -24.88 -8.26 -29.70
N SER A 9 -24.47 -7.45 -28.77
CA SER A 9 -24.02 -7.89 -27.45
C SER A 9 -25.19 -7.82 -26.47
N ASP A 10 -25.97 -8.88 -26.40
CA ASP A 10 -26.88 -9.12 -25.27
C ASP A 10 -26.13 -9.89 -24.20
N VAL A 11 -25.50 -9.16 -23.26
CA VAL A 11 -25.03 -9.70 -22.00
C VAL A 11 -26.08 -9.38 -20.95
N CYS A 12 -26.87 -10.39 -20.59
CA CYS A 12 -27.87 -10.33 -19.52
C CYS A 12 -27.21 -9.98 -18.18
N SER A 13 -27.48 -8.76 -17.68
CA SER A 13 -27.02 -8.25 -16.38
C SER A 13 -27.85 -8.73 -15.18
N SER A 14 -28.47 -9.94 -15.26
CA SER A 14 -29.34 -10.46 -14.20
C SER A 14 -28.69 -11.42 -13.22
N ASP A 15 -27.51 -11.97 -13.51
CA ASP A 15 -26.92 -13.02 -12.67
C ASP A 15 -25.98 -12.53 -11.55
N LEU A 16 -25.66 -11.23 -11.51
CA LEU A 16 -24.74 -10.69 -10.51
C LEU A 16 -25.39 -10.21 -9.20
N LYS A 17 -26.75 -10.19 -9.13
CA LYS A 17 -27.43 -9.66 -7.93
C LYS A 17 -27.80 -10.72 -6.89
N HIS A 18 -27.75 -12.01 -7.21
CA HIS A 18 -28.24 -13.08 -6.29
C HIS A 18 -27.16 -13.65 -5.35
N ASN A 19 -25.86 -13.47 -5.66
CA ASN A 19 -24.80 -14.10 -4.85
C ASN A 19 -24.28 -13.20 -3.69
N ARG A 20 -24.56 -11.90 -3.68
CA ARG A 20 -24.07 -11.02 -2.60
C ARG A 20 -24.94 -11.00 -1.34
N GLN A 21 -26.24 -11.33 -1.44
CA GLN A 21 -27.13 -11.34 -0.27
C GLN A 21 -26.98 -12.59 0.61
N ASN A 22 -26.63 -13.74 0.04
CA ASN A 22 -26.49 -14.98 0.81
C ASN A 22 -25.19 -15.04 1.63
N ASP A 23 -24.11 -14.43 1.15
CA ASP A 23 -22.82 -14.42 1.87
C ASP A 23 -22.85 -13.54 3.11
N THR A 24 -23.50 -12.38 3.04
CA THR A 24 -23.60 -11.45 4.17
C THR A 24 -24.51 -12.00 5.27
N THR A 25 -25.59 -12.68 4.90
CA THR A 25 -26.52 -13.27 5.86
C THR A 25 -25.91 -14.46 6.61
N ASN A 26 -25.16 -15.31 5.91
CA ASN A 26 -24.45 -16.43 6.54
C ASN A 26 -23.30 -15.94 7.45
N LYS A 27 -22.62 -14.87 7.08
CA LYS A 27 -21.55 -14.27 7.88
C LYS A 27 -22.09 -13.64 9.17
N ILE A 28 -23.24 -12.95 9.10
CA ILE A 28 -23.93 -12.36 10.26
C ILE A 28 -24.46 -13.48 11.19
N GLN A 29 -24.98 -14.56 10.63
CA GLN A 29 -25.49 -15.69 11.42
C GLN A 29 -24.35 -16.40 12.18
N SER A 30 -23.19 -16.60 11.57
CA SER A 30 -22.03 -17.23 12.20
C SER A 30 -21.42 -16.36 13.33
N LEU A 31 -21.45 -15.04 13.17
CA LEU A 31 -21.02 -14.10 14.22
C LEU A 31 -21.99 -14.09 15.41
N SER A 32 -23.31 -14.17 15.14
CA SER A 32 -24.35 -14.27 16.19
C SER A 32 -24.20 -15.54 17.03
N ASP A 33 -23.86 -16.66 16.40
CA ASP A 33 -23.73 -17.95 17.06
C ASP A 33 -22.45 -18.05 17.89
N SER A 34 -21.37 -17.41 17.47
CA SER A 34 -20.12 -17.31 18.24
C SER A 34 -20.29 -16.45 19.49
N CYS A 35 -21.10 -15.39 19.43
CA CYS A 35 -21.39 -14.54 20.59
C CYS A 35 -22.28 -15.24 21.62
N LYS A 36 -23.20 -16.11 21.19
CA LYS A 36 -24.06 -16.91 22.10
C LYS A 36 -23.28 -17.96 22.91
N LEU A 37 -22.23 -18.54 22.30
CA LEU A 37 -21.37 -19.52 22.97
C LEU A 37 -20.54 -18.91 24.12
N LEU A 38 -20.34 -17.60 24.12
CA LEU A 38 -19.57 -16.88 25.14
C LEU A 38 -20.43 -16.34 26.29
N GLY A 39 -21.75 -16.59 26.32
CA GLY A 39 -22.68 -16.20 27.38
C GLY A 39 -22.80 -14.69 27.59
N LYS A 40 -22.49 -13.88 26.57
CA LYS A 40 -22.61 -12.42 26.59
C LYS A 40 -23.88 -11.98 25.87
N ASP A 41 -24.58 -11.02 26.50
CA ASP A 41 -25.79 -10.41 25.93
C ASP A 41 -25.43 -9.72 24.58
N PRO A 42 -26.11 -10.06 23.47
CA PRO A 42 -25.79 -9.51 22.14
C PRO A 42 -25.95 -7.99 22.03
N LEU A 43 -26.59 -7.35 23.01
CA LEU A 43 -26.79 -5.89 23.02
C LEU A 43 -25.82 -5.15 23.95
N SER A 44 -25.01 -5.83 24.75
CA SER A 44 -24.24 -5.17 25.80
C SER A 44 -22.78 -4.90 25.51
N ASN A 45 -22.22 -5.35 24.40
CA ASN A 45 -20.88 -4.93 23.98
C ASN A 45 -20.64 -5.37 22.53
N TYR A 46 -20.12 -4.48 21.74
CA TYR A 46 -19.45 -4.78 20.48
C TYR A 46 -18.48 -5.95 20.68
N CYS A 47 -18.90 -7.16 20.38
CA CYS A 47 -17.97 -8.22 20.08
C CYS A 47 -17.29 -7.82 18.76
N SER A 48 -16.25 -7.04 18.84
CA SER A 48 -15.31 -6.91 17.75
C SER A 48 -14.66 -8.28 17.59
N ALA A 49 -15.29 -9.15 16.81
CA ALA A 49 -14.60 -10.32 16.31
C ALA A 49 -13.43 -9.75 15.51
N ILE A 50 -12.22 -9.92 16.04
CA ILE A 50 -11.00 -9.59 15.29
C ILE A 50 -11.11 -10.42 14.01
N ASP A 51 -11.25 -9.73 12.88
CA ASP A 51 -11.22 -10.41 11.59
C ASP A 51 -9.85 -11.07 11.49
N THR A 52 -9.81 -12.39 11.49
CA THR A 52 -8.56 -13.16 11.42
C THR A 52 -7.98 -13.17 10.01
N ASN A 53 -8.72 -12.65 9.04
CA ASN A 53 -8.26 -12.56 7.67
C ASN A 53 -7.22 -11.43 7.56
N VAL A 54 -6.11 -11.74 6.92
CA VAL A 54 -5.11 -10.74 6.57
C VAL A 54 -5.60 -9.96 5.36
N ILE A 55 -5.57 -8.64 5.45
CA ILE A 55 -5.88 -7.75 4.34
C ILE A 55 -4.62 -7.61 3.49
N HIS A 56 -4.78 -7.85 2.20
CA HIS A 56 -3.74 -7.76 1.19
C HIS A 56 -4.02 -6.57 0.29
N GLU A 57 -2.99 -5.79 0.00
CA GLU A 57 -3.08 -4.69 -0.95
C GLU A 57 -2.61 -5.12 -2.34
N GLN A 58 -3.08 -4.42 -3.35
CA GLN A 58 -2.65 -4.65 -4.71
C GLN A 58 -1.18 -4.28 -4.88
N GLU A 59 -0.47 -5.05 -5.70
CA GLU A 59 0.85 -4.70 -6.18
C GLU A 59 0.82 -3.32 -6.84
N TYR A 60 1.84 -2.52 -6.55
CA TYR A 60 2.02 -1.20 -7.15
C TYR A 60 3.35 -1.13 -7.90
N VAL A 61 3.32 -0.67 -9.14
CA VAL A 61 4.51 -0.58 -9.98
C VAL A 61 4.66 0.83 -10.53
N ILE A 62 5.87 1.39 -10.38
CA ILE A 62 6.35 2.53 -11.15
C ILE A 62 7.35 2.01 -12.18
N ASP A 63 7.15 2.39 -13.43
CA ASP A 63 8.02 2.12 -14.56
C ASP A 63 8.07 3.38 -15.42
N THR A 64 9.09 4.23 -15.21
CA THR A 64 9.10 5.56 -15.83
C THR A 64 10.49 6.17 -15.94
N VAL A 65 10.57 7.27 -16.69
CA VAL A 65 11.76 8.10 -16.84
C VAL A 65 11.56 9.44 -16.14
N ALA A 66 12.54 9.86 -15.34
CA ALA A 66 12.60 11.15 -14.68
C ALA A 66 13.95 11.81 -14.99
N GLY A 67 13.95 12.78 -15.91
CA GLY A 67 15.17 13.39 -16.42
C GLY A 67 16.09 12.34 -17.07
N ASP A 68 17.31 12.21 -16.58
CA ASP A 68 18.31 11.24 -17.03
C ASP A 68 18.22 9.87 -16.37
N PHE A 69 17.24 9.67 -15.49
CA PHE A 69 17.08 8.43 -14.76
C PHE A 69 15.88 7.63 -15.28
N TYR A 70 16.09 6.33 -15.42
CA TYR A 70 15.01 5.35 -15.53
C TYR A 70 14.78 4.72 -14.16
N ILE A 71 13.53 4.73 -13.72
CA ILE A 71 13.12 4.29 -12.39
C ILE A 71 12.11 3.16 -12.55
N TYR A 72 12.44 2.02 -12.00
CA TYR A 72 11.52 0.90 -11.80
C TYR A 72 11.39 0.62 -10.32
N CYS A 73 10.18 0.66 -9.79
CA CYS A 73 9.89 0.28 -8.42
C CYS A 73 8.63 -0.59 -8.39
N ARG A 74 8.72 -1.71 -7.69
CA ARG A 74 7.62 -2.63 -7.46
C ARG A 74 7.44 -2.79 -5.96
N THR A 75 6.25 -2.45 -5.47
CA THR A 75 5.84 -2.60 -4.08
C THR A 75 4.81 -3.72 -3.99
N GLU A 76 5.06 -4.70 -3.15
CA GLU A 76 4.21 -5.87 -2.96
C GLU A 76 4.18 -6.30 -1.49
N ASP A 77 3.19 -7.12 -1.15
CA ASP A 77 3.09 -7.70 0.18
C ASP A 77 4.30 -8.60 0.46
N ASN A 78 4.81 -8.53 1.68
CA ASN A 78 5.81 -9.44 2.20
C ASN A 78 5.19 -10.44 3.20
N GLN A 79 6.00 -11.23 3.89
CA GLN A 79 5.52 -12.27 4.80
C GLN A 79 5.17 -11.74 6.20
N ASN A 80 5.46 -10.48 6.50
CA ASN A 80 5.21 -9.86 7.79
C ASN A 80 3.76 -9.38 7.90
N ILE A 81 3.29 -9.20 9.14
CA ILE A 81 1.93 -8.76 9.45
C ILE A 81 1.97 -7.54 10.33
N VAL A 82 1.24 -6.51 9.92
CA VAL A 82 0.94 -5.34 10.74
C VAL A 82 -0.45 -5.52 11.35
N SER A 83 -0.55 -5.42 12.67
CA SER A 83 -1.82 -5.60 13.38
C SER A 83 -2.31 -4.27 13.93
N THR A 84 -3.55 -3.93 13.61
CA THR A 84 -4.30 -2.84 14.24
C THR A 84 -5.25 -3.39 15.30
N THR A 85 -6.05 -2.54 15.94
CA THR A 85 -7.06 -2.97 16.94
C THR A 85 -8.10 -3.92 16.35
N HIS A 86 -8.40 -3.79 15.06
CA HIS A 86 -9.51 -4.50 14.41
C HIS A 86 -9.09 -5.43 13.28
N TYR A 87 -7.98 -5.13 12.60
CA TYR A 87 -7.57 -5.81 11.38
C TYR A 87 -6.10 -6.21 11.39
N LYS A 88 -5.78 -7.12 10.51
CA LYS A 88 -4.41 -7.52 10.18
C LYS A 88 -4.14 -7.22 8.73
N TYR A 89 -3.00 -6.63 8.45
CA TYR A 89 -2.55 -6.25 7.10
C TYR A 89 -1.27 -7.01 6.78
N ALA A 90 -1.13 -7.48 5.56
CA ALA A 90 0.17 -7.92 5.07
C ALA A 90 1.10 -6.70 5.03
N ASP A 91 2.27 -6.78 5.65
CA ASP A 91 3.28 -5.74 5.52
C ASP A 91 3.86 -5.75 4.12
N ARG A 92 4.55 -4.70 3.71
CA ARG A 92 4.97 -4.52 2.32
C ARG A 92 6.46 -4.22 2.21
N SER A 93 7.02 -4.57 1.07
CA SER A 93 8.37 -4.19 0.66
C SER A 93 8.40 -3.71 -0.77
N SER A 94 9.44 -2.96 -1.12
CA SER A 94 9.65 -2.42 -2.46
C SER A 94 10.98 -2.88 -3.03
N VAL A 95 10.96 -3.31 -4.29
CA VAL A 95 12.19 -3.53 -5.07
C VAL A 95 12.37 -2.34 -6.00
N LEU A 96 13.38 -1.53 -5.73
CA LEU A 96 13.71 -0.32 -6.46
C LEU A 96 14.95 -0.53 -7.33
N THR A 97 14.86 -0.17 -8.60
CA THR A 97 15.99 -0.10 -9.52
C THR A 97 16.04 1.28 -10.14
N VAL A 98 17.17 1.95 -10.00
CA VAL A 98 17.45 3.23 -10.64
C VAL A 98 18.63 3.07 -11.59
N SER A 99 18.46 3.45 -12.83
CA SER A 99 19.52 3.42 -13.84
C SER A 99 19.53 4.73 -14.64
N ARG A 100 20.61 4.98 -15.36
CA ARG A 100 20.66 6.04 -16.36
C ARG A 100 19.91 5.62 -17.62
N ASN A 101 19.43 6.56 -18.42
CA ASN A 101 18.78 6.30 -19.71
C ASN A 101 19.65 5.50 -20.70
N ASN A 102 20.97 5.49 -20.52
CA ASN A 102 21.89 4.66 -21.29
C ASN A 102 22.01 3.21 -20.76
N GLY A 103 21.19 2.82 -19.78
CA GLY A 103 21.16 1.49 -19.17
C GLY A 103 22.19 1.26 -18.05
N LYS A 104 23.02 2.26 -17.71
CA LYS A 104 23.98 2.11 -16.60
C LYS A 104 23.22 2.10 -15.27
N LEU A 105 23.34 1.00 -14.53
CA LEU A 105 22.79 0.84 -13.18
C LEU A 105 23.40 1.89 -12.24
N VAL A 106 22.56 2.60 -11.50
CA VAL A 106 22.93 3.55 -10.46
C VAL A 106 22.71 2.90 -9.08
N SER A 107 21.53 2.33 -8.84
CA SER A 107 21.21 1.68 -7.58
C SER A 107 20.18 0.56 -7.78
N ARG A 108 20.25 -0.46 -6.93
CA ARG A 108 19.21 -1.48 -6.79
C ARG A 108 19.07 -1.81 -5.30
N LEU A 109 17.86 -1.64 -4.79
CA LEU A 109 17.55 -1.72 -3.38
C LEU A 109 16.32 -2.61 -3.19
N GLU A 110 16.30 -3.35 -2.12
CA GLU A 110 15.11 -3.91 -1.51
C GLU A 110 14.85 -3.07 -0.26
N ILE A 111 13.66 -2.52 -0.14
CA ILE A 111 13.31 -1.51 0.85
C ILE A 111 12.10 -1.99 1.62
N ASP A 112 12.19 -1.99 2.94
CA ASP A 112 11.06 -2.15 3.84
C ASP A 112 11.01 -0.99 4.85
N LYS A 113 10.02 -0.97 5.74
CA LYS A 113 9.87 0.08 6.74
C LYS A 113 11.06 0.18 7.70
N TYR A 114 11.74 -0.93 7.97
CA TYR A 114 12.86 -0.98 8.93
C TYR A 114 14.14 -0.33 8.39
N ASP A 115 14.25 -0.12 7.07
CA ASP A 115 15.34 0.67 6.49
C ASP A 115 15.29 2.15 6.92
N PHE A 116 14.16 2.56 7.51
CA PHE A 116 13.92 3.91 8.01
C PHE A 116 13.84 3.99 9.55
N ASP A 117 14.33 2.97 10.26
CA ASP A 117 14.26 2.87 11.73
C ASP A 117 14.99 4.01 12.46
N SER A 118 16.00 4.60 11.82
CA SER A 118 16.70 5.77 12.34
C SER A 118 15.86 7.07 12.31
N LEU A 119 14.78 7.09 11.51
CA LEU A 119 13.90 8.24 11.33
C LEU A 119 12.59 8.08 12.10
N ILE A 120 12.17 6.86 12.39
CA ILE A 120 10.88 6.52 13.00
C ILE A 120 11.13 5.93 14.38
N PRO A 121 10.38 6.35 15.43
CA PRO A 121 10.53 5.77 16.76
C PRO A 121 10.39 4.25 16.74
N ALA A 122 11.37 3.54 17.29
CA ALA A 122 11.39 2.07 17.31
C ALA A 122 10.17 1.44 17.99
N THR A 123 9.49 2.16 18.89
CA THR A 123 8.26 1.73 19.57
C THR A 123 7.02 1.79 18.68
N GLU A 124 7.13 2.43 17.53
CA GLU A 124 6.00 2.69 16.62
C GLU A 124 6.10 1.92 15.31
N ILE A 125 7.31 1.67 14.80
CA ILE A 125 7.56 1.14 13.46
C ILE A 125 6.81 -0.17 13.17
N ASP A 126 6.59 -1.00 14.18
CA ASP A 126 5.84 -2.26 14.04
C ASP A 126 4.35 -2.05 13.75
N ARG A 127 3.81 -0.85 13.99
CA ARG A 127 2.42 -0.49 13.74
C ARG A 127 2.17 0.10 12.37
N TYR A 128 3.24 0.38 11.63
CA TYR A 128 3.20 1.02 10.32
C TYR A 128 3.42 0.01 9.21
N GLN A 129 3.00 0.37 8.03
CA GLN A 129 3.15 -0.36 6.78
C GLN A 129 3.83 0.55 5.76
N LEU A 130 4.68 -0.02 4.90
CA LEU A 130 5.25 0.71 3.77
C LEU A 130 4.18 0.85 2.68
N TYR A 131 3.96 2.09 2.24
CA TYR A 131 3.06 2.41 1.14
C TYR A 131 3.81 2.69 -0.15
N ASN A 132 3.01 2.97 -1.19
CA ASN A 132 3.51 3.17 -2.54
C ASN A 132 4.50 4.32 -2.63
N VAL A 133 5.51 4.12 -3.47
CA VAL A 133 6.52 5.14 -3.77
C VAL A 133 6.01 6.12 -4.82
N HIS A 134 6.44 7.37 -4.73
CA HIS A 134 6.20 8.41 -5.72
C HIS A 134 7.50 9.15 -6.05
N ILE A 135 7.64 9.63 -7.28
CA ILE A 135 8.74 10.53 -7.63
C ILE A 135 8.37 11.93 -7.15
N ARG A 136 9.19 12.45 -6.23
CA ARG A 136 8.97 13.77 -5.63
C ARG A 136 9.69 14.88 -6.38
N ASP A 137 10.95 14.63 -6.74
CA ASP A 137 11.81 15.59 -7.43
C ASP A 137 12.92 14.87 -8.19
N TYR A 138 13.50 15.50 -9.19
CA TYR A 138 14.68 15.00 -9.89
C TYR A 138 15.41 16.11 -10.64
N ASP A 139 16.72 15.93 -10.79
CA ASP A 139 17.58 16.73 -11.64
C ASP A 139 18.63 15.84 -12.34
N ASP A 140 19.65 16.40 -12.98
CA ASP A 140 20.71 15.66 -13.69
C ASP A 140 21.64 14.86 -12.74
N ARG A 141 21.57 15.15 -11.44
CA ARG A 141 22.47 14.61 -10.39
C ARG A 141 21.79 13.65 -9.43
N ARG A 142 20.49 13.75 -9.26
CA ARG A 142 19.74 12.96 -8.26
C ARG A 142 18.30 12.70 -8.66
N VAL A 143 17.74 11.69 -8.03
CA VAL A 143 16.29 11.46 -7.95
C VAL A 143 15.87 11.40 -6.49
N VAL A 144 14.72 12.00 -6.17
CA VAL A 144 14.10 11.99 -4.85
C VAL A 144 12.78 11.24 -4.95
N LEU A 145 12.65 10.20 -4.15
CA LEU A 145 11.46 9.35 -4.06
C LEU A 145 10.80 9.57 -2.70
N SER A 146 9.48 9.69 -2.68
CA SER A 146 8.70 9.77 -1.44
C SER A 146 8.06 8.42 -1.16
N PHE A 147 8.28 7.90 0.03
CA PHE A 147 7.64 6.69 0.57
C PHE A 147 6.71 7.08 1.71
N GLY A 148 5.50 6.55 1.72
CA GLY A 148 4.62 6.64 2.86
C GLY A 148 4.87 5.49 3.84
N ILE A 149 5.04 5.80 5.12
CA ILE A 149 5.10 4.80 6.19
C ILE A 149 3.99 5.15 7.16
N TYR A 150 2.82 4.53 7.00
CA TYR A 150 1.60 4.91 7.70
C TYR A 150 1.00 3.75 8.49
N GLN A 151 0.32 4.09 9.57
CA GLN A 151 -0.52 3.13 10.27
C GLN A 151 -1.73 2.81 9.39
N PRO A 152 -2.00 1.53 9.08
CA PRO A 152 -3.15 1.14 8.27
C PRO A 152 -4.46 1.72 8.80
N ASP A 153 -5.36 2.10 7.89
CA ASP A 153 -6.67 2.73 8.14
C ASP A 153 -6.61 4.11 8.81
N THR A 154 -5.44 4.75 8.83
CA THR A 154 -5.28 6.10 9.39
C THR A 154 -4.42 6.96 8.46
N ASP A 155 -4.41 8.26 8.73
CA ASP A 155 -3.50 9.24 8.14
C ASP A 155 -2.26 9.51 9.02
N ILE A 156 -2.09 8.69 10.08
CA ILE A 156 -0.97 8.82 11.01
C ILE A 156 0.25 8.10 10.43
N GLY A 157 1.35 8.83 10.22
CA GLY A 157 2.56 8.22 9.70
C GLY A 157 3.66 9.21 9.37
N TYR A 158 4.63 8.70 8.64
CA TYR A 158 5.86 9.41 8.29
C TYR A 158 6.05 9.37 6.78
N PRO A 159 5.89 10.49 6.08
CA PRO A 159 6.36 10.59 4.70
C PRO A 159 7.88 10.68 4.72
N VAL A 160 8.55 9.77 4.03
CA VAL A 160 10.01 9.69 3.97
C VAL A 160 10.50 10.00 2.56
N LEU A 161 11.46 10.90 2.45
CA LEU A 161 12.16 11.20 1.21
C LEU A 161 13.45 10.37 1.13
N LEU A 162 13.57 9.53 0.11
CA LEU A 162 14.78 8.81 -0.24
C LEU A 162 15.46 9.49 -1.44
N THR A 163 16.62 10.07 -1.21
CA THR A 163 17.43 10.66 -2.28
C THR A 163 18.50 9.69 -2.74
N ILE A 164 18.60 9.49 -4.05
CA ILE A 164 19.63 8.68 -4.73
C ILE A 164 20.40 9.59 -5.66
N ASP A 165 21.68 9.83 -5.39
CA ASP A 165 22.50 10.63 -6.27
C ASP A 165 23.01 9.85 -7.51
N SER A 166 23.64 10.56 -8.42
CA SER A 166 24.14 9.99 -9.68
C SER A 166 25.27 8.96 -9.50
N LEU A 167 25.84 8.85 -8.31
CA LEU A 167 26.86 7.88 -7.92
C LEU A 167 26.26 6.70 -7.14
N GLY A 168 24.93 6.73 -6.87
CA GLY A 168 24.24 5.71 -6.09
C GLY A 168 24.33 5.91 -4.57
N LYS A 169 24.79 7.07 -4.09
CA LYS A 169 24.78 7.40 -2.67
C LYS A 169 23.35 7.67 -2.22
N LEU A 170 22.97 7.09 -1.09
CA LEU A 170 21.64 7.18 -0.49
C LEU A 170 21.63 8.15 0.68
N SER A 171 20.53 8.89 0.82
CA SER A 171 20.17 9.58 2.05
C SER A 171 18.66 9.57 2.21
N ALA A 172 18.18 9.48 3.45
CA ALA A 172 16.77 9.49 3.77
C ALA A 172 16.48 10.54 4.86
N GLU A 173 15.31 11.17 4.76
CA GLU A 173 14.83 12.16 5.73
C GLU A 173 13.29 12.13 5.79
N ILE A 174 12.72 12.63 6.89
CA ILE A 174 11.27 12.84 6.99
C ILE A 174 10.90 14.04 6.13
N GLU A 175 9.89 13.91 5.28
CA GLU A 175 9.31 15.03 4.56
C GLU A 175 8.55 15.91 5.56
N HIS A 176 9.07 17.10 5.80
CA HIS A 176 8.33 18.11 6.56
C HIS A 176 7.41 18.86 5.60
N GLU A 177 6.09 18.71 5.76
CA GLU A 177 5.16 19.61 5.08
C GLU A 177 5.42 21.04 5.57
N ILE A 178 5.97 21.86 4.69
CA ILE A 178 6.02 23.29 4.91
C ILE A 178 4.60 23.78 4.62
N TRP A 179 3.79 23.92 5.66
CA TRP A 179 2.58 24.73 5.58
C TRP A 179 3.04 26.16 5.39
N GLU A 180 3.16 26.62 4.16
CA GLU A 180 3.21 28.05 3.89
C GLU A 180 1.85 28.60 4.33
N ASP A 181 1.82 29.16 5.55
CA ASP A 181 0.71 30.02 5.96
C ASP A 181 0.68 31.20 4.97
N ASP A 182 -0.21 31.12 4.00
CA ASP A 182 -0.55 32.23 3.11
C ASP A 182 -1.09 33.37 3.99
N PHE A 183 -0.23 34.35 4.25
CA PHE A 183 -0.60 35.63 4.84
C PHE A 183 -1.18 36.57 3.78
#